data_1b3f12fbb21eb75e9bfa0abf19d9b7f1
#
_entry.id   1b3f12fbb21eb75e9bfa0abf19d9b7f1
#
_cell.length_a   1.000
_cell.length_b   1.000
_cell.length_c   1.000
_cell.angle_alpha   90.00
_cell.angle_beta   90.00
_cell.angle_gamma   90.00
#
_symmetry.space_group_name_H-M   'P 1'
#
loop_
_entity.id
_entity.type
_entity.pdbx_description
1 polymer ?
#
loop_
_entity_poly.entity_id
_entity_poly.type
_entity_poly.pdbx_seq_one_letter_code
_entity_poly.pdbx_strand_id
1 'polypeptide(L)'
;MIDTSHCQISVTESRPDGRPILFIHGNSSCKEVFRHQIDAAGFGDRYRCIAMDLPGHGASADALDPARTYCMTGYADCALELLSILGVENAAVVGWSLGGHIAIEMVNQSARIFAYTISGTPPVAKGEAAMAAGFLPSEHMHLAGQQEFSDEEADAYAHATCGINAPYEAFLLDTVKRTDGRARKNMFAAFTAGLGCDQQQLVQTNKTPLAVINGAEDAFVNKDFVASVAYANLWENRVHLLDKVGHAPFWEAPDQFNPILDRFLKEVV
;
A
#
# COMPACT_ATOMS: atom_id res chain seq x y z
N MET A 1 18.74 5.28 -6.01
CA MET A 1 18.97 4.08 -5.16
C MET A 1 19.50 4.53 -3.82
N ILE A 2 18.92 4.02 -2.74
CA ILE A 2 19.26 4.38 -1.36
C ILE A 2 19.58 3.10 -0.60
N ASP A 3 20.73 3.04 0.05
CA ASP A 3 21.17 1.89 0.83
C ASP A 3 20.45 1.90 2.19
N THR A 4 19.76 0.82 2.51
CA THR A 4 19.14 0.56 3.81
C THR A 4 19.72 -0.71 4.42
N SER A 5 19.41 -0.98 5.70
CA SER A 5 19.80 -2.24 6.35
C SER A 5 19.06 -3.46 5.79
N HIS A 6 18.04 -3.27 4.95
CA HIS A 6 17.24 -4.31 4.31
C HIS A 6 17.72 -4.65 2.90
N CYS A 7 17.99 -3.64 2.08
CA CYS A 7 18.55 -3.73 0.72
C CYS A 7 18.70 -2.32 0.12
N GLN A 8 19.12 -2.25 -1.15
CA GLN A 8 19.03 -1.01 -1.93
C GLN A 8 17.61 -0.73 -2.37
N ILE A 9 17.09 0.45 -2.04
CA ILE A 9 15.72 0.90 -2.33
C ILE A 9 15.73 1.88 -3.51
N SER A 10 14.89 1.60 -4.50
CA SER A 10 14.60 2.52 -5.59
C SER A 10 13.51 3.50 -5.17
N VAL A 11 13.76 4.79 -5.37
CA VAL A 11 12.87 5.88 -4.97
C VAL A 11 12.68 6.84 -6.14
N THR A 12 11.46 7.34 -6.29
CA THR A 12 11.14 8.54 -7.08
C THR A 12 10.66 9.63 -6.13
N GLU A 13 11.19 10.83 -6.28
CA GLU A 13 10.87 11.99 -5.45
C GLU A 13 10.49 13.17 -6.32
N SER A 14 9.38 13.88 -6.02
CA SER A 14 8.92 15.01 -6.83
C SER A 14 9.73 16.29 -6.57
N ARG A 15 9.82 16.69 -5.30
CA ARG A 15 10.56 17.88 -4.85
C ARG A 15 11.05 17.70 -3.41
N PRO A 16 12.22 18.24 -3.04
CA PRO A 16 12.80 18.02 -1.72
C PRO A 16 12.23 18.93 -0.62
N ASP A 17 11.59 20.05 -0.97
CA ASP A 17 11.22 21.14 -0.05
C ASP A 17 9.72 21.18 0.33
N GLY A 18 8.91 20.25 -0.14
CA GLY A 18 7.51 20.08 0.23
C GLY A 18 7.31 19.32 1.54
N ARG A 19 6.05 19.32 2.07
CA ARG A 19 5.70 18.42 3.18
C ARG A 19 5.69 16.96 2.70
N PRO A 20 6.32 16.03 3.43
CA PRO A 20 6.57 14.69 2.92
C PRO A 20 5.33 13.82 2.89
N ILE A 21 5.12 13.14 1.77
CA ILE A 21 4.11 12.09 1.58
C ILE A 21 4.82 10.88 1.01
N LEU A 22 4.78 9.76 1.73
CA LEU A 22 5.32 8.49 1.27
C LEU A 22 4.21 7.66 0.62
N PHE A 23 4.45 7.20 -0.61
CA PHE A 23 3.58 6.29 -1.35
C PHE A 23 4.15 4.88 -1.35
N ILE A 24 3.33 3.90 -0.94
CA ILE A 24 3.72 2.50 -0.81
C ILE A 24 2.76 1.63 -1.63
N HIS A 25 3.31 0.94 -2.63
CA HIS A 25 2.56 0.12 -3.57
C HIS A 25 2.13 -1.24 -2.98
N GLY A 26 1.28 -1.94 -3.72
CA GLY A 26 0.76 -3.27 -3.38
C GLY A 26 1.74 -4.41 -3.68
N ASN A 27 1.32 -5.63 -3.33
CA ASN A 27 2.07 -6.85 -3.60
C ASN A 27 2.31 -7.03 -5.10
N SER A 28 3.52 -7.44 -5.48
CA SER A 28 3.95 -7.69 -6.86
C SER A 28 3.76 -6.48 -7.80
N SER A 29 3.89 -5.27 -7.25
CA SER A 29 3.77 -4.00 -7.96
C SER A 29 5.06 -3.17 -7.87
N CYS A 30 5.02 -1.91 -8.26
CA CYS A 30 6.13 -0.99 -8.19
C CYS A 30 5.65 0.47 -8.00
N LYS A 31 6.57 1.38 -7.70
CA LYS A 31 6.27 2.80 -7.46
C LYS A 31 5.67 3.55 -8.65
N GLU A 32 5.89 3.06 -9.88
CA GLU A 32 5.35 3.68 -11.11
C GLU A 32 3.83 3.71 -11.15
N VAL A 33 3.14 2.86 -10.38
CA VAL A 33 1.68 2.91 -10.28
C VAL A 33 1.15 4.22 -9.69
N PHE A 34 2.00 4.97 -8.96
CA PHE A 34 1.66 6.28 -8.37
C PHE A 34 2.01 7.48 -9.26
N ARG A 35 2.38 7.27 -10.51
CA ARG A 35 2.78 8.40 -11.40
C ARG A 35 1.70 9.48 -11.50
N HIS A 36 0.41 9.12 -11.52
CA HIS A 36 -0.70 10.08 -11.56
C HIS A 36 -0.85 10.93 -10.29
N GLN A 37 -0.21 10.54 -9.19
CA GLN A 37 -0.14 11.29 -7.95
C GLN A 37 1.12 12.14 -7.87
N ILE A 38 2.26 11.59 -8.33
CA ILE A 38 3.56 12.25 -8.23
C ILE A 38 3.76 13.28 -9.34
N ASP A 39 3.39 12.93 -10.59
CA ASP A 39 3.56 13.79 -11.76
C ASP A 39 2.35 14.72 -11.99
N ALA A 40 1.24 14.50 -11.28
CA ALA A 40 0.05 15.31 -11.43
C ALA A 40 0.33 16.75 -11.02
N ALA A 41 0.04 17.69 -11.92
CA ALA A 41 0.06 19.11 -11.61
C ALA A 41 -0.77 19.37 -10.34
N GLY A 42 -0.11 19.74 -9.26
CA GLY A 42 -0.74 20.01 -7.99
C GLY A 42 -0.34 19.11 -6.81
N PHE A 43 0.06 17.83 -6.98
CA PHE A 43 0.66 17.06 -5.87
C PHE A 43 2.16 17.29 -5.79
N GLY A 44 2.91 16.94 -6.83
CA GLY A 44 4.36 17.10 -6.87
C GLY A 44 4.85 18.52 -6.70
N ASP A 45 4.05 19.51 -7.11
CA ASP A 45 4.37 20.93 -6.94
C ASP A 45 4.08 21.48 -5.53
N ARG A 46 3.27 20.78 -4.72
CA ARG A 46 2.87 21.23 -3.37
C ARG A 46 3.48 20.42 -2.26
N TYR A 47 3.70 19.13 -2.50
CA TYR A 47 4.19 18.18 -1.51
C TYR A 47 5.51 17.55 -1.96
N ARG A 48 6.30 17.11 -1.02
CA ARG A 48 7.42 16.21 -1.24
C ARG A 48 6.87 14.78 -1.38
N CYS A 49 6.45 14.42 -2.60
CA CYS A 49 5.95 13.09 -2.90
C CYS A 49 7.13 12.13 -3.05
N ILE A 50 7.18 11.10 -2.23
CA ILE A 50 8.22 10.07 -2.21
C ILE A 50 7.53 8.75 -2.52
N ALA A 51 7.84 8.10 -3.64
CA ALA A 51 7.38 6.75 -3.93
C ALA A 51 8.56 5.78 -3.89
N MET A 52 8.41 4.67 -3.19
CA MET A 52 9.43 3.65 -3.06
C MET A 52 9.00 2.34 -3.73
N ASP A 53 9.94 1.63 -4.31
CA ASP A 53 9.78 0.20 -4.56
C ASP A 53 10.10 -0.56 -3.27
N LEU A 54 9.19 -1.43 -2.84
CA LEU A 54 9.43 -2.29 -1.68
C LEU A 54 10.63 -3.23 -1.91
N PRO A 55 11.34 -3.67 -0.86
CA PRO A 55 12.33 -4.72 -0.98
C PRO A 55 11.81 -5.92 -1.79
N GLY A 56 12.57 -6.39 -2.78
CA GLY A 56 12.18 -7.48 -3.66
C GLY A 56 11.18 -7.12 -4.76
N HIS A 57 10.87 -5.83 -4.96
CA HIS A 57 9.90 -5.34 -5.95
C HIS A 57 10.51 -4.27 -6.86
N GLY A 58 9.93 -4.13 -8.05
CA GLY A 58 10.31 -3.08 -9.00
C GLY A 58 11.81 -3.02 -9.25
N ALA A 59 12.42 -1.84 -9.14
CA ALA A 59 13.85 -1.61 -9.30
C ALA A 59 14.65 -1.69 -7.99
N SER A 60 14.00 -1.96 -6.84
CA SER A 60 14.68 -2.24 -5.58
C SER A 60 15.37 -3.60 -5.61
N ALA A 61 16.45 -3.74 -4.85
CA ALA A 61 17.13 -5.03 -4.69
C ALA A 61 16.28 -6.02 -3.89
N ASP A 62 16.60 -7.30 -4.04
CA ASP A 62 16.05 -8.34 -3.16
C ASP A 62 16.59 -8.16 -1.74
N ALA A 63 15.81 -8.61 -0.75
CA ALA A 63 16.17 -8.45 0.66
C ALA A 63 17.45 -9.20 1.00
N LEU A 64 18.33 -8.54 1.79
CA LEU A 64 19.54 -9.16 2.35
C LEU A 64 19.18 -10.29 3.33
N ASP A 65 18.12 -10.10 4.11
CA ASP A 65 17.51 -11.11 4.97
C ASP A 65 16.01 -11.19 4.67
N PRO A 66 15.58 -12.15 3.83
CA PRO A 66 14.17 -12.35 3.49
C PRO A 66 13.27 -12.66 4.69
N ALA A 67 13.77 -13.32 5.71
CA ALA A 67 12.96 -13.66 6.89
C ALA A 67 12.67 -12.42 7.77
N ARG A 68 13.63 -11.51 7.89
CA ARG A 68 13.46 -10.23 8.58
C ARG A 68 12.58 -9.27 7.78
N THR A 69 12.78 -9.21 6.45
CA THR A 69 12.28 -8.10 5.63
C THR A 69 10.91 -8.36 5.03
N TYR A 70 10.66 -9.59 4.53
CA TYR A 70 9.44 -9.91 3.80
C TYR A 70 8.25 -10.25 4.71
N CYS A 71 7.91 -9.29 5.57
CA CYS A 71 6.72 -9.28 6.41
C CYS A 71 6.28 -7.83 6.64
N MET A 72 5.05 -7.60 7.13
CA MET A 72 4.52 -6.24 7.33
C MET A 72 5.42 -5.39 8.22
N THR A 73 5.90 -5.98 9.33
CA THR A 73 6.80 -5.29 10.27
C THR A 73 8.15 -4.96 9.65
N GLY A 74 8.73 -5.85 8.85
CA GLY A 74 10.01 -5.65 8.19
C GLY A 74 9.94 -4.61 7.06
N TYR A 75 8.86 -4.61 6.27
CA TYR A 75 8.61 -3.57 5.28
C TYR A 75 8.41 -2.20 5.93
N ALA A 76 7.66 -2.13 7.05
CA ALA A 76 7.47 -0.89 7.79
C ALA A 76 8.79 -0.36 8.37
N ASP A 77 9.63 -1.24 8.94
CA ASP A 77 10.98 -0.90 9.42
C ASP A 77 11.85 -0.31 8.29
N CYS A 78 11.86 -0.97 7.13
CA CYS A 78 12.57 -0.48 5.94
C CYS A 78 12.07 0.91 5.48
N ALA A 79 10.76 1.12 5.44
CA ALA A 79 10.17 2.39 5.04
C ALA A 79 10.50 3.52 6.04
N LEU A 80 10.49 3.25 7.33
CA LEU A 80 10.88 4.18 8.38
C LEU A 80 12.39 4.49 8.35
N GLU A 81 13.24 3.50 8.07
CA GLU A 81 14.66 3.69 7.86
C GLU A 81 14.93 4.58 6.63
N LEU A 82 14.23 4.31 5.50
CA LEU A 82 14.30 5.13 4.30
C LEU A 82 13.95 6.60 4.59
N LEU A 83 12.85 6.88 5.30
CA LEU A 83 12.48 8.23 5.71
C LEU A 83 13.58 8.90 6.55
N SER A 84 14.25 8.13 7.43
CA SER A 84 15.35 8.63 8.25
C SER A 84 16.56 9.03 7.41
N ILE A 85 16.93 8.20 6.43
CA ILE A 85 18.06 8.47 5.51
C ILE A 85 17.76 9.69 4.63
N LEU A 86 16.50 9.87 4.22
CA LEU A 86 16.05 11.04 3.44
C LEU A 86 15.90 12.33 4.27
N GLY A 87 16.20 12.28 5.57
CA GLY A 87 16.04 13.42 6.48
C GLY A 87 14.59 13.83 6.70
N VAL A 88 13.64 12.91 6.54
CA VAL A 88 12.21 13.13 6.76
C VAL A 88 11.87 12.80 8.20
N GLU A 89 11.59 13.81 9.01
CA GLU A 89 11.24 13.64 10.43
C GLU A 89 9.79 13.15 10.62
N ASN A 90 8.87 13.67 9.82
CA ASN A 90 7.45 13.33 9.89
C ASN A 90 6.88 13.21 8.47
N ALA A 91 6.00 12.25 8.22
CA ALA A 91 5.38 12.03 6.91
C ALA A 91 3.89 11.66 7.03
N ALA A 92 3.11 12.01 5.99
CA ALA A 92 1.90 11.29 5.68
C ALA A 92 2.24 10.04 4.84
N VAL A 93 1.45 8.98 4.94
CA VAL A 93 1.64 7.76 4.15
C VAL A 93 0.39 7.47 3.32
N VAL A 94 0.56 7.16 2.05
CA VAL A 94 -0.48 6.67 1.14
C VAL A 94 -0.14 5.24 0.75
N GLY A 95 -0.89 4.28 1.28
CA GLY A 95 -0.63 2.86 1.06
C GLY A 95 -1.75 2.19 0.26
N TRP A 96 -1.37 1.34 -0.68
CA TRP A 96 -2.28 0.53 -1.46
C TRP A 96 -2.06 -0.95 -1.21
N SER A 97 -3.15 -1.69 -0.93
CA SER A 97 -3.13 -3.15 -0.72
C SER A 97 -2.08 -3.52 0.34
N LEU A 98 -1.05 -4.30 0.01
CA LEU A 98 0.10 -4.55 0.90
C LEU A 98 0.67 -3.24 1.49
N GLY A 99 0.80 -2.19 0.67
CA GLY A 99 1.29 -0.88 1.14
C GLY A 99 0.39 -0.25 2.20
N GLY A 100 -0.91 -0.49 2.15
CA GLY A 100 -1.85 -0.04 3.20
C GLY A 100 -1.66 -0.80 4.52
N HIS A 101 -1.45 -2.11 4.47
CA HIS A 101 -1.10 -2.91 5.65
C HIS A 101 0.24 -2.44 6.26
N ILE A 102 1.22 -2.11 5.42
CA ILE A 102 2.51 -1.55 5.84
C ILE A 102 2.30 -0.16 6.48
N ALA A 103 1.45 0.70 5.91
CA ALA A 103 1.14 2.02 6.50
C ALA A 103 0.54 1.90 7.90
N ILE A 104 -0.37 0.95 8.12
CA ILE A 104 -0.93 0.65 9.44
C ILE A 104 0.18 0.20 10.41
N GLU A 105 1.09 -0.66 9.96
CA GLU A 105 2.21 -1.12 10.78
C GLU A 105 3.19 0.02 11.09
N MET A 106 3.46 0.94 10.14
CA MET A 106 4.28 2.13 10.39
C MET A 106 3.68 3.04 11.47
N VAL A 107 2.35 3.24 11.46
CA VAL A 107 1.64 4.00 12.52
C VAL A 107 1.77 3.31 13.87
N ASN A 108 1.76 1.97 13.91
CA ASN A 108 2.00 1.19 15.13
C ASN A 108 3.42 1.36 15.66
N GLN A 109 4.42 1.42 14.76
CA GLN A 109 5.84 1.46 15.13
C GLN A 109 6.36 2.87 15.43
N SER A 110 5.72 3.93 14.90
CA SER A 110 6.30 5.27 14.94
C SER A 110 5.28 6.40 14.98
N ALA A 111 5.45 7.31 15.93
CA ALA A 111 4.70 8.57 15.98
C ALA A 111 5.07 9.58 14.87
N ARG A 112 6.05 9.27 14.02
CA ARG A 112 6.46 10.11 12.88
C ARG A 112 5.42 10.12 11.76
N ILE A 113 4.50 9.14 11.74
CA ILE A 113 3.41 9.11 10.77
C ILE A 113 2.25 9.90 11.34
N PHE A 114 2.05 11.12 10.83
CA PHE A 114 1.04 12.05 11.36
C PHE A 114 -0.34 11.90 10.69
N ALA A 115 -0.42 11.25 9.53
CA ALA A 115 -1.66 10.92 8.81
C ALA A 115 -1.41 9.76 7.83
N TYR A 116 -2.45 9.00 7.48
CA TYR A 116 -2.31 7.94 6.50
C TYR A 116 -3.59 7.71 5.71
N THR A 117 -3.41 7.20 4.48
CA THR A 117 -4.48 6.78 3.58
C THR A 117 -4.28 5.30 3.25
N ILE A 118 -5.36 4.52 3.30
CA ILE A 118 -5.34 3.14 2.84
C ILE A 118 -6.35 2.95 1.69
N SER A 119 -5.95 2.17 0.69
CA SER A 119 -6.78 1.79 -0.46
C SER A 119 -6.61 0.30 -0.72
N GLY A 120 -7.71 -0.41 -1.02
CA GLY A 120 -7.65 -1.86 -1.26
C GLY A 120 -7.10 -2.64 -0.06
N THR A 121 -7.31 -2.16 1.16
CA THR A 121 -6.69 -2.68 2.38
C THR A 121 -7.73 -2.82 3.49
N PRO A 122 -8.23 -4.04 3.78
CA PRO A 122 -9.09 -4.26 4.93
C PRO A 122 -8.25 -4.35 6.21
N PRO A 123 -8.46 -3.47 7.22
CA PRO A 123 -7.74 -3.55 8.48
C PRO A 123 -8.29 -4.68 9.34
N VAL A 124 -7.82 -5.91 9.11
CA VAL A 124 -8.31 -7.12 9.78
C VAL A 124 -7.64 -7.35 11.13
N ALA A 125 -8.37 -7.97 12.05
CA ALA A 125 -7.81 -8.54 13.27
C ALA A 125 -6.97 -9.78 12.95
N LYS A 126 -6.24 -10.28 13.94
CA LYS A 126 -5.42 -11.49 13.80
C LYS A 126 -6.30 -12.74 13.71
N GLY A 127 -5.83 -13.69 12.90
CA GLY A 127 -6.42 -15.01 12.76
C GLY A 127 -7.23 -15.20 11.47
N GLU A 128 -7.39 -16.46 11.10
CA GLU A 128 -7.98 -16.87 9.81
C GLU A 128 -9.41 -16.36 9.62
N ALA A 129 -10.25 -16.48 10.65
CA ALA A 129 -11.65 -16.02 10.58
C ALA A 129 -11.76 -14.51 10.36
N ALA A 130 -10.87 -13.70 10.96
CA ALA A 130 -10.85 -12.26 10.77
C ALA A 130 -10.33 -11.88 9.37
N MET A 131 -9.34 -12.61 8.86
CA MET A 131 -8.88 -12.46 7.48
C MET A 131 -10.01 -12.78 6.49
N ALA A 132 -10.72 -13.88 6.67
CA ALA A 132 -11.86 -14.27 5.83
C ALA A 132 -13.00 -13.24 5.85
N ALA A 133 -13.16 -12.46 6.92
CA ALA A 133 -14.16 -11.40 6.97
C ALA A 133 -13.77 -10.18 6.12
N GLY A 134 -12.47 -9.84 6.07
CA GLY A 134 -11.97 -8.64 5.36
C GLY A 134 -11.73 -8.86 3.87
N PHE A 135 -11.45 -10.09 3.46
CA PHE A 135 -11.15 -10.42 2.06
C PHE A 135 -12.27 -11.22 1.41
N LEU A 136 -12.53 -10.95 0.14
CA LEU A 136 -13.46 -11.72 -0.66
C LEU A 136 -12.78 -12.99 -1.20
N PRO A 137 -13.52 -14.10 -1.35
CA PRO A 137 -13.03 -15.26 -2.09
C PRO A 137 -12.86 -14.85 -3.56
N SER A 138 -11.61 -14.67 -3.99
CA SER A 138 -11.24 -14.30 -5.36
C SER A 138 -10.45 -15.43 -6.00
N GLU A 139 -10.68 -15.66 -7.29
CA GLU A 139 -9.95 -16.64 -8.10
C GLU A 139 -8.42 -16.42 -8.03
N HIS A 140 -7.98 -15.16 -7.88
CA HIS A 140 -6.56 -14.78 -7.88
C HIS A 140 -5.97 -14.54 -6.48
N MET A 141 -6.75 -14.67 -5.40
CA MET A 141 -6.25 -14.41 -4.04
C MET A 141 -5.12 -15.38 -3.63
N HIS A 142 -5.16 -16.62 -4.07
CA HIS A 142 -4.12 -17.63 -3.78
C HIS A 142 -2.75 -17.22 -4.34
N LEU A 143 -2.73 -16.48 -5.46
CA LEU A 143 -1.50 -15.97 -6.09
C LEU A 143 -0.75 -14.98 -5.19
N ALA A 144 -1.45 -14.27 -4.28
CA ALA A 144 -0.81 -13.30 -3.40
C ALA A 144 0.28 -13.88 -2.49
N GLY A 145 0.23 -15.20 -2.19
CA GLY A 145 1.23 -15.93 -1.40
C GLY A 145 2.06 -16.94 -2.20
N GLN A 146 1.83 -17.04 -3.52
CA GLN A 146 2.53 -18.04 -4.35
C GLN A 146 3.95 -17.57 -4.70
N GLN A 147 4.93 -18.44 -4.51
CA GLN A 147 6.33 -18.09 -4.76
C GLN A 147 6.64 -18.00 -6.24
N GLU A 148 6.29 -19.04 -7.01
CA GLU A 148 6.59 -19.11 -8.43
C GLU A 148 5.30 -18.94 -9.23
N PHE A 149 5.33 -18.10 -10.26
CA PHE A 149 4.23 -17.87 -11.19
C PHE A 149 4.56 -18.46 -12.54
N SER A 150 3.57 -19.08 -13.20
CA SER A 150 3.63 -19.23 -14.65
C SER A 150 3.44 -17.88 -15.35
N ASP A 151 3.71 -17.83 -16.65
CA ASP A 151 3.46 -16.61 -17.43
C ASP A 151 1.98 -16.23 -17.43
N GLU A 152 1.07 -17.20 -17.49
CA GLU A 152 -0.38 -17.01 -17.44
C GLU A 152 -0.84 -16.50 -16.05
N GLU A 153 -0.29 -17.05 -14.97
CA GLU A 153 -0.60 -16.59 -13.60
C GLU A 153 -0.09 -15.18 -13.37
N ALA A 154 1.11 -14.84 -13.87
CA ALA A 154 1.66 -13.49 -13.76
C ALA A 154 0.79 -12.47 -14.50
N ASP A 155 0.33 -12.78 -15.70
CA ASP A 155 -0.54 -11.93 -16.49
C ASP A 155 -1.93 -11.77 -15.83
N ALA A 156 -2.53 -12.86 -15.38
CA ALA A 156 -3.81 -12.86 -14.68
C ALA A 156 -3.75 -12.03 -13.39
N TYR A 157 -2.66 -12.16 -12.62
CA TYR A 157 -2.47 -11.39 -11.38
C TYR A 157 -2.29 -9.89 -11.65
N ALA A 158 -1.49 -9.54 -12.69
CA ALA A 158 -1.31 -8.15 -13.09
C ALA A 158 -2.64 -7.49 -13.50
N HIS A 159 -3.48 -8.18 -14.28
CA HIS A 159 -4.80 -7.70 -14.66
C HIS A 159 -5.75 -7.57 -13.47
N ALA A 160 -5.80 -8.58 -12.59
CA ALA A 160 -6.70 -8.60 -11.45
C ALA A 160 -6.41 -7.47 -10.45
N THR A 161 -5.13 -7.09 -10.27
CA THR A 161 -4.71 -6.09 -9.29
C THR A 161 -4.66 -4.66 -9.81
N CYS A 162 -4.52 -4.43 -11.13
CA CYS A 162 -4.41 -3.07 -11.67
C CYS A 162 -5.76 -2.31 -11.72
N GLY A 163 -6.89 -3.00 -11.52
CA GLY A 163 -8.25 -2.45 -11.60
C GLY A 163 -8.99 -2.87 -12.87
N ILE A 164 -10.34 -2.83 -12.79
CA ILE A 164 -11.22 -3.39 -13.84
C ILE A 164 -11.34 -2.51 -15.07
N ASN A 165 -11.13 -1.21 -14.92
CA ASN A 165 -11.29 -0.20 -16.00
C ASN A 165 -9.97 0.51 -16.34
N ALA A 166 -8.87 0.14 -15.68
CA ALA A 166 -7.57 0.78 -15.91
C ALA A 166 -6.99 0.37 -17.27
N PRO A 167 -6.27 1.27 -17.95
CA PRO A 167 -5.43 0.88 -19.06
C PRO A 167 -4.39 -0.14 -18.61
N TYR A 168 -4.32 -1.27 -19.30
CA TYR A 168 -3.27 -2.25 -19.06
C TYR A 168 -1.97 -1.79 -19.72
N GLU A 169 -0.91 -1.69 -18.94
CA GLU A 169 0.42 -1.32 -19.43
C GLU A 169 1.43 -2.42 -19.15
N ALA A 170 2.37 -2.62 -20.07
CA ALA A 170 3.33 -3.73 -20.00
C ALA A 170 4.14 -3.78 -18.69
N PHE A 171 4.46 -2.61 -18.11
CA PHE A 171 5.21 -2.57 -16.85
C PHE A 171 4.48 -3.25 -15.68
N LEU A 172 3.15 -3.37 -15.72
CA LEU A 172 2.36 -4.06 -14.70
C LEU A 172 2.68 -5.56 -14.69
N LEU A 173 2.79 -6.18 -15.87
CA LEU A 173 3.25 -7.56 -15.99
C LEU A 173 4.73 -7.71 -15.64
N ASP A 174 5.57 -6.81 -16.17
CA ASP A 174 7.01 -6.85 -15.93
C ASP A 174 7.34 -6.79 -14.43
N THR A 175 6.61 -5.98 -13.67
CA THR A 175 6.83 -5.85 -12.23
C THR A 175 6.35 -7.08 -11.45
N VAL A 176 5.27 -7.72 -11.87
CA VAL A 176 4.83 -9.01 -11.29
C VAL A 176 5.89 -10.09 -11.49
N LYS A 177 6.43 -10.21 -12.72
CA LYS A 177 7.51 -11.16 -13.07
C LYS A 177 8.82 -10.84 -12.35
N ARG A 178 9.14 -9.55 -12.17
CA ARG A 178 10.36 -9.11 -11.46
C ARG A 178 10.31 -9.42 -9.97
N THR A 179 9.14 -9.41 -9.37
CA THR A 179 9.00 -9.53 -7.91
C THR A 179 9.64 -10.83 -7.40
N ASP A 180 10.50 -10.72 -6.39
CA ASP A 180 11.07 -11.86 -5.68
C ASP A 180 9.93 -12.73 -5.10
N GLY A 181 9.78 -13.95 -5.60
CA GLY A 181 8.72 -14.84 -5.14
C GLY A 181 8.75 -15.14 -3.65
N ARG A 182 9.95 -15.07 -3.02
CA ARG A 182 10.08 -15.19 -1.55
C ARG A 182 9.36 -14.04 -0.83
N ALA A 183 9.29 -12.85 -1.46
CA ALA A 183 8.57 -11.71 -0.90
C ALA A 183 7.07 -12.02 -0.76
N ARG A 184 6.44 -12.57 -1.80
CA ARG A 184 5.04 -13.02 -1.74
C ARG A 184 4.82 -14.07 -0.67
N LYS A 185 5.60 -15.16 -0.73
CA LYS A 185 5.45 -16.31 0.16
C LYS A 185 5.64 -15.96 1.63
N ASN A 186 6.76 -15.29 1.96
CA ASN A 186 7.09 -14.99 3.36
C ASN A 186 6.12 -13.96 3.95
N MET A 187 5.78 -12.91 3.19
CA MET A 187 4.82 -11.89 3.60
C MET A 187 3.46 -12.52 3.90
N PHE A 188 2.94 -13.34 2.99
CA PHE A 188 1.63 -13.96 3.17
C PHE A 188 1.63 -14.95 4.34
N ALA A 189 2.67 -15.78 4.46
CA ALA A 189 2.82 -16.71 5.58
C ALA A 189 2.93 -15.98 6.94
N ALA A 190 3.69 -14.88 7.01
CA ALA A 190 3.80 -14.07 8.20
C ALA A 190 2.46 -13.42 8.59
N PHE A 191 1.73 -12.89 7.61
CA PHE A 191 0.42 -12.27 7.82
C PHE A 191 -0.62 -13.28 8.32
N THR A 192 -0.71 -14.47 7.69
CA THR A 192 -1.62 -15.54 8.12
C THR A 192 -1.26 -16.10 9.50
N ALA A 193 0.02 -16.12 9.85
CA ALA A 193 0.49 -16.47 11.20
C ALA A 193 0.22 -15.38 12.26
N GLY A 194 -0.34 -14.23 11.87
CA GLY A 194 -0.65 -13.12 12.77
C GLY A 194 0.57 -12.31 13.24
N LEU A 195 1.66 -12.33 12.45
CA LEU A 195 2.83 -11.50 12.74
C LEU A 195 2.51 -10.03 12.45
N GLY A 196 2.96 -9.13 13.33
CA GLY A 196 2.67 -7.69 13.28
C GLY A 196 1.58 -7.26 14.27
N CYS A 197 1.05 -6.04 14.11
CA CYS A 197 -0.02 -5.53 14.98
C CYS A 197 -1.38 -6.18 14.67
N ASP A 198 -2.32 -6.09 15.60
CA ASP A 198 -3.74 -6.29 15.30
C ASP A 198 -4.25 -5.02 14.63
N GLN A 199 -4.43 -5.08 13.30
CA GLN A 199 -4.73 -3.90 12.50
C GLN A 199 -6.11 -3.33 12.81
N GLN A 200 -7.10 -4.19 13.03
CA GLN A 200 -8.43 -3.75 13.39
C GLN A 200 -8.42 -3.04 14.75
N GLN A 201 -7.79 -3.63 15.75
CA GLN A 201 -7.63 -3.00 17.06
C GLN A 201 -6.87 -1.66 16.95
N LEU A 202 -5.82 -1.60 16.13
CA LEU A 202 -5.06 -0.37 15.96
C LEU A 202 -5.93 0.76 15.39
N VAL A 203 -6.64 0.54 14.28
CA VAL A 203 -7.45 1.60 13.66
C VAL A 203 -8.67 1.98 14.52
N GLN A 204 -9.10 1.12 15.44
CA GLN A 204 -10.17 1.39 16.40
C GLN A 204 -9.71 2.21 17.62
N THR A 205 -8.41 2.29 17.88
CA THR A 205 -7.88 2.92 19.09
C THR A 205 -6.90 4.06 18.81
N ASN A 206 -6.18 4.00 17.70
CA ASN A 206 -5.20 5.01 17.30
C ASN A 206 -5.89 6.22 16.70
N LYS A 207 -5.48 7.43 17.11
CA LYS A 207 -6.08 8.71 16.72
C LYS A 207 -5.33 9.42 15.57
N THR A 208 -4.33 8.81 14.97
CA THR A 208 -3.72 9.34 13.75
C THR A 208 -4.78 9.44 12.65
N PRO A 209 -4.98 10.61 12.02
CA PRO A 209 -5.97 10.79 10.95
C PRO A 209 -5.83 9.75 9.84
N LEU A 210 -6.91 9.07 9.52
CA LEU A 210 -6.99 8.02 8.50
C LEU A 210 -8.03 8.39 7.44
N ALA A 211 -7.64 8.38 6.17
CA ALA A 211 -8.58 8.33 5.04
C ALA A 211 -8.63 6.93 4.45
N VAL A 212 -9.83 6.42 4.19
CA VAL A 212 -10.06 5.15 3.49
C VAL A 212 -10.71 5.46 2.15
N ILE A 213 -10.02 5.15 1.04
CA ILE A 213 -10.47 5.47 -0.32
C ILE A 213 -10.38 4.20 -1.17
N ASN A 214 -11.50 3.53 -1.39
CA ASN A 214 -11.56 2.24 -2.07
C ASN A 214 -12.40 2.31 -3.35
N GLY A 215 -12.17 1.37 -4.26
CA GLY A 215 -13.10 1.10 -5.34
C GLY A 215 -14.32 0.32 -4.84
N ALA A 216 -15.50 0.65 -5.34
CA ALA A 216 -16.75 -0.02 -4.97
C ALA A 216 -16.86 -1.44 -5.56
N GLU A 217 -16.06 -1.72 -6.61
CA GLU A 217 -16.01 -3.02 -7.33
C GLU A 217 -14.68 -3.75 -7.13
N ASP A 218 -14.00 -3.49 -6.00
CA ASP A 218 -12.79 -4.21 -5.61
C ASP A 218 -13.09 -5.72 -5.46
N ALA A 219 -12.39 -6.55 -6.23
CA ALA A 219 -12.60 -7.99 -6.26
C ALA A 219 -11.93 -8.74 -5.08
N PHE A 220 -11.09 -8.06 -4.30
CA PHE A 220 -10.32 -8.66 -3.21
C PHE A 220 -10.80 -8.26 -1.83
N VAL A 221 -11.36 -7.06 -1.71
CA VAL A 221 -11.68 -6.44 -0.41
C VAL A 221 -13.18 -6.45 -0.15
N ASN A 222 -13.56 -6.95 1.00
CA ASN A 222 -14.94 -6.85 1.48
C ASN A 222 -15.23 -5.42 1.93
N LYS A 223 -15.87 -4.63 1.07
CA LYS A 223 -16.22 -3.23 1.35
C LYS A 223 -17.13 -3.05 2.54
N ASP A 224 -18.05 -4.01 2.76
CA ASP A 224 -19.00 -3.96 3.88
C ASP A 224 -18.27 -4.18 5.21
N PHE A 225 -17.29 -5.08 5.24
CA PHE A 225 -16.38 -5.21 6.39
C PHE A 225 -15.65 -3.90 6.65
N VAL A 226 -15.00 -3.32 5.64
CA VAL A 226 -14.26 -2.05 5.79
C VAL A 226 -15.15 -0.93 6.30
N ALA A 227 -16.38 -0.82 5.79
CA ALA A 227 -17.35 0.19 6.24
C ALA A 227 -17.87 -0.06 7.68
N SER A 228 -17.84 -1.31 8.15
CA SER A 228 -18.33 -1.69 9.49
C SER A 228 -17.32 -1.45 10.62
N VAL A 229 -16.04 -1.21 10.30
CA VAL A 229 -14.98 -1.01 11.30
C VAL A 229 -15.21 0.31 12.05
N ALA A 230 -15.15 0.26 13.38
CA ALA A 230 -15.30 1.43 14.24
C ALA A 230 -13.97 2.20 14.37
N TYR A 231 -13.58 2.94 13.34
CA TYR A 231 -12.34 3.72 13.31
C TYR A 231 -12.33 4.82 14.38
N ALA A 232 -11.20 4.98 15.08
CA ALA A 232 -11.04 6.01 16.12
C ALA A 232 -10.94 7.44 15.56
N ASN A 233 -10.43 7.59 14.33
CA ASN A 233 -10.28 8.90 13.67
C ASN A 233 -10.35 8.76 12.15
N LEU A 234 -11.51 8.35 11.63
CA LEU A 234 -11.78 8.27 10.20
C LEU A 234 -12.13 9.66 9.66
N TRP A 235 -11.39 10.10 8.65
CA TRP A 235 -11.62 11.38 7.99
C TRP A 235 -13.02 11.44 7.36
N GLU A 236 -13.68 12.60 7.53
CA GLU A 236 -15.10 12.81 7.18
C GLU A 236 -16.08 11.76 7.80
N ASN A 237 -15.63 10.94 8.76
CA ASN A 237 -16.40 9.86 9.39
C ASN A 237 -17.01 8.87 8.37
N ARG A 238 -16.33 8.64 7.25
CA ARG A 238 -16.80 7.71 6.20
C ARG A 238 -15.67 7.07 5.43
N VAL A 239 -15.94 5.89 4.89
CA VAL A 239 -15.17 5.26 3.84
C VAL A 239 -15.59 5.86 2.49
N HIS A 240 -14.63 6.35 1.70
CA HIS A 240 -14.88 6.84 0.35
C HIS A 240 -14.87 5.66 -0.62
N LEU A 241 -16.00 5.38 -1.24
CA LEU A 241 -16.14 4.35 -2.27
C LEU A 241 -16.29 5.01 -3.64
N LEU A 242 -15.43 4.65 -4.59
CA LEU A 242 -15.44 5.14 -5.96
C LEU A 242 -16.25 4.17 -6.82
N ASP A 243 -17.37 4.64 -7.38
CA ASP A 243 -18.26 3.83 -8.21
C ASP A 243 -17.56 3.36 -9.50
N LYS A 244 -17.78 2.09 -9.87
CA LYS A 244 -17.20 1.44 -11.05
C LYS A 244 -15.67 1.40 -11.06
N VAL A 245 -15.06 1.39 -9.90
CA VAL A 245 -13.62 1.36 -9.69
C VAL A 245 -13.25 0.10 -8.91
N GLY A 246 -12.18 -0.56 -9.31
CA GLY A 246 -11.69 -1.80 -8.72
C GLY A 246 -10.61 -1.58 -7.65
N HIS A 247 -9.62 -2.49 -7.61
CA HIS A 247 -8.66 -2.61 -6.52
C HIS A 247 -7.62 -1.48 -6.46
N ALA A 248 -7.32 -0.82 -7.57
CA ALA A 248 -6.30 0.25 -7.67
C ALA A 248 -6.90 1.61 -8.02
N PRO A 249 -7.72 2.23 -7.12
CA PRO A 249 -8.51 3.43 -7.45
C PRO A 249 -7.67 4.64 -7.86
N PHE A 250 -6.47 4.79 -7.34
CA PHE A 250 -5.54 5.88 -7.67
C PHE A 250 -4.95 5.73 -9.09
N TRP A 251 -4.88 4.50 -9.60
CA TRP A 251 -4.42 4.15 -10.95
C TRP A 251 -5.58 4.14 -11.96
N GLU A 252 -6.69 3.49 -11.58
CA GLU A 252 -7.85 3.25 -12.42
C GLU A 252 -8.68 4.52 -12.65
N ALA A 253 -8.85 5.35 -11.63
CA ALA A 253 -9.67 6.55 -11.67
C ALA A 253 -8.99 7.74 -10.95
N PRO A 254 -7.81 8.20 -11.42
CA PRO A 254 -7.06 9.27 -10.75
C PRO A 254 -7.87 10.57 -10.64
N ASP A 255 -8.75 10.86 -11.62
CA ASP A 255 -9.61 12.05 -11.62
C ASP A 255 -10.67 12.04 -10.50
N GLN A 256 -11.03 10.84 -9.99
CA GLN A 256 -11.92 10.70 -8.84
C GLN A 256 -11.12 10.60 -7.53
N PHE A 257 -10.02 9.86 -7.54
CA PHE A 257 -9.19 9.61 -6.37
C PHE A 257 -8.42 10.85 -5.89
N ASN A 258 -7.72 11.54 -6.81
CA ASN A 258 -6.84 12.65 -6.47
C ASN A 258 -7.56 13.81 -5.76
N PRO A 259 -8.77 14.25 -6.17
CA PRO A 259 -9.49 15.29 -5.44
C PRO A 259 -9.85 14.93 -4.00
N ILE A 260 -10.12 13.65 -3.72
CA ILE A 260 -10.42 13.17 -2.36
C ILE A 260 -9.15 13.19 -1.51
N LEU A 261 -8.06 12.60 -2.04
CA LEU A 261 -6.77 12.61 -1.37
C LEU A 261 -6.26 14.04 -1.12
N ASP A 262 -6.44 14.96 -2.09
CA ASP A 262 -6.03 16.35 -1.97
C ASP A 262 -6.76 17.08 -0.82
N ARG A 263 -8.07 16.85 -0.67
CA ARG A 263 -8.82 17.43 0.46
C ARG A 263 -8.32 16.92 1.79
N PHE A 264 -8.13 15.58 1.91
CA PHE A 264 -7.57 14.99 3.12
C PHE A 264 -6.21 15.58 3.46
N LEU A 265 -5.27 15.60 2.51
CA LEU A 265 -3.93 16.12 2.72
C LEU A 265 -3.94 17.61 3.14
N LYS A 266 -4.79 18.44 2.54
CA LYS A 266 -4.91 19.86 2.92
C LYS A 266 -5.38 20.09 4.36
N GLU A 267 -6.12 19.15 4.93
CA GLU A 267 -6.62 19.28 6.31
C GLU A 267 -5.61 18.77 7.35
N VAL A 268 -4.75 17.82 6.97
CA VAL A 268 -3.85 17.12 7.91
C VAL A 268 -2.38 17.50 7.74
N VAL A 269 -2.01 18.14 6.61
CA VAL A 269 -0.62 18.50 6.24
C VAL A 269 -0.32 20.05 6.36
#